data_b2d7225a2bdc19a04f057f885f2d80cc
#
_entry.id   b2d7225a2bdc19a04f057f885f2d80cc
#
_cell.length_a   1.000
_cell.length_b   1.000
_cell.length_c   1.000
_cell.angle_alpha   90.00
_cell.angle_beta   90.00
_cell.angle_gamma   90.00
#
_symmetry.space_group_name_H-M   'P 1'
#
loop_
_entity.id
_entity.type
_entity.pdbx_description
1 polymer ?
#
loop_
_entity_poly.entity_id
_entity_poly.type
_entity_poly.pdbx_seq_one_letter_code
_entity_poly.pdbx_strand_id
1 'polypeptide(L)'
;MMYAGMPVSFLLRNSLFPERRMNRMTASAFLVVSASAVLSPSLQAQAPANAAATVAVPEIRFDANIEPLKLPADKHFGEVVGISLNSKRHVFVFTRTGERSTVHGATASQLYEFDATGAFVREIGKDLYGFAFAHTVRVDRNDNIWATDEGSNMIIKFNPAGRVTMVLGRREESVEPVAPPAPGQQPRAGWGTFNRPADIAWDNDDNVFVADGYGNSRVVKIDKNGRWVKTWGERGSAPGQFNILHTIASDAKGNIYIGDRTNRRIQVFDPEGNPVRIITIDVPYTKEPNILSGAAPSSTTNPLSASGAPWAMCITKGPTQYMYVSDAVPGRIYKLTLDGKVLGVLGDAGKQAKQFGWIHQIACPSENELWVAEILNWRVQRLTLHP
;
A
#
# COMPACT_ATOMS: atom_id res chain seq x y z
N MET A 1 -24.25 -2.13 -59.74
CA MET A 1 -23.07 -1.33 -60.10
C MET A 1 -21.87 -1.92 -59.39
N MET A 2 -21.04 -2.58 -60.17
CA MET A 2 -19.79 -3.21 -59.75
C MET A 2 -18.73 -2.14 -59.53
N TYR A 3 -17.93 -2.24 -58.48
CA TYR A 3 -16.59 -1.65 -58.39
C TYR A 3 -15.58 -2.70 -57.99
N ALA A 4 -14.59 -2.81 -58.88
CA ALA A 4 -13.54 -3.80 -58.90
C ALA A 4 -12.43 -3.48 -57.88
N GLY A 5 -11.81 -4.53 -57.36
CA GLY A 5 -10.66 -4.46 -56.49
C GLY A 5 -9.35 -4.12 -57.22
N MET A 6 -8.42 -3.52 -56.49
CA MET A 6 -6.99 -3.44 -56.85
C MET A 6 -6.14 -4.07 -55.75
N PRO A 7 -5.10 -4.85 -56.10
CA PRO A 7 -4.21 -5.46 -55.15
C PRO A 7 -3.06 -4.49 -54.81
N VAL A 8 -2.73 -4.38 -53.52
CA VAL A 8 -1.55 -3.67 -53.05
C VAL A 8 -0.38 -4.66 -52.90
N SER A 9 0.64 -4.46 -53.72
CA SER A 9 1.88 -5.24 -53.73
C SER A 9 2.78 -4.79 -52.57
N PHE A 10 3.19 -5.73 -51.72
CA PHE A 10 4.24 -5.55 -50.71
C PHE A 10 5.61 -5.65 -51.39
N LEU A 11 6.39 -4.57 -51.34
CA LEU A 11 7.81 -4.55 -51.65
C LEU A 11 8.62 -4.73 -50.36
N LEU A 12 9.24 -5.91 -50.24
CA LEU A 12 10.28 -6.18 -49.26
C LEU A 12 11.56 -5.47 -49.69
N ARG A 13 12.06 -4.57 -48.86
CA ARG A 13 13.44 -4.05 -48.97
C ARG A 13 14.31 -4.72 -47.90
N ASN A 14 15.23 -5.57 -48.38
CA ASN A 14 16.39 -6.04 -47.66
C ASN A 14 17.37 -4.89 -47.46
N SER A 15 17.78 -4.62 -46.25
CA SER A 15 18.95 -3.80 -45.94
C SER A 15 20.01 -4.65 -45.27
N LEU A 16 21.13 -4.80 -45.99
CA LEU A 16 22.36 -5.48 -45.62
C LEU A 16 23.12 -4.70 -44.51
N PHE A 17 23.54 -5.41 -43.48
CA PHE A 17 24.50 -4.92 -42.50
C PHE A 17 25.93 -5.23 -43.00
N PRO A 18 26.90 -4.33 -42.87
CA PRO A 18 28.30 -4.66 -43.14
C PRO A 18 29.01 -5.22 -41.89
N GLU A 19 29.61 -6.38 -42.05
CA GLU A 19 30.54 -6.99 -41.11
C GLU A 19 31.78 -6.10 -40.89
N ARG A 20 32.15 -5.84 -39.64
CA ARG A 20 33.48 -5.30 -39.31
C ARG A 20 34.42 -6.43 -38.91
N ARG A 21 35.46 -6.58 -39.72
CA ARG A 21 36.62 -7.45 -39.51
C ARG A 21 37.40 -7.07 -38.22
N MET A 22 37.69 -8.05 -37.40
CA MET A 22 38.67 -7.99 -36.31
C MET A 22 40.10 -8.14 -36.85
N ASN A 23 40.94 -7.14 -36.64
CA ASN A 23 42.39 -7.26 -36.84
C ASN A 23 43.02 -7.73 -35.53
N ARG A 24 43.68 -8.88 -35.64
CA ARG A 24 44.65 -9.38 -34.62
C ARG A 24 45.99 -8.66 -34.83
N MET A 25 46.51 -8.07 -33.78
CA MET A 25 47.92 -7.75 -33.68
C MET A 25 48.48 -8.37 -32.41
N THR A 26 49.38 -9.31 -32.62
CA THR A 26 50.28 -9.94 -31.61
C THR A 26 51.44 -9.01 -31.33
N ALA A 27 51.74 -8.77 -30.06
CA ALA A 27 53.04 -8.30 -29.62
C ALA A 27 53.38 -8.95 -28.29
N SER A 28 54.36 -9.85 -28.33
CA SER A 28 55.00 -10.46 -27.16
C SER A 28 56.03 -9.48 -26.60
N ALA A 29 55.96 -9.17 -25.33
CA ALA A 29 57.06 -8.58 -24.60
C ALA A 29 57.27 -9.38 -23.30
N PHE A 30 58.42 -10.06 -23.25
CA PHE A 30 58.94 -10.69 -22.03
C PHE A 30 59.46 -9.61 -21.08
N LEU A 31 58.93 -9.56 -19.88
CA LEU A 31 59.53 -8.81 -18.78
C LEU A 31 59.86 -9.79 -17.64
N VAL A 32 61.12 -9.99 -17.38
CA VAL A 32 61.66 -10.72 -16.24
C VAL A 32 61.53 -9.80 -15.02
N VAL A 33 60.75 -10.15 -14.03
CA VAL A 33 60.71 -9.47 -12.74
C VAL A 33 61.14 -10.44 -11.65
N SER A 34 62.25 -10.09 -11.03
CA SER A 34 62.84 -10.77 -9.87
C SER A 34 61.89 -10.70 -8.66
N ALA A 35 61.63 -11.86 -8.07
CA ALA A 35 60.80 -11.97 -6.87
C ALA A 35 61.63 -11.57 -5.62
N SER A 36 61.29 -10.45 -5.02
CA SER A 36 61.67 -10.13 -3.64
C SER A 36 60.56 -10.56 -2.71
N ALA A 37 60.76 -11.56 -1.89
CA ALA A 37 59.82 -12.01 -0.88
C ALA A 37 59.72 -10.96 0.24
N VAL A 38 58.63 -10.25 0.27
CA VAL A 38 58.23 -9.41 1.42
C VAL A 38 57.29 -10.26 2.30
N LEU A 39 57.77 -10.61 3.47
CA LEU A 39 56.97 -11.23 4.54
C LEU A 39 55.92 -10.23 4.99
N SER A 40 54.69 -10.44 4.58
CA SER A 40 53.53 -9.73 5.12
C SER A 40 53.09 -10.35 6.45
N PRO A 41 52.85 -9.58 7.50
CA PRO A 41 52.27 -10.11 8.73
C PRO A 41 50.83 -10.58 8.45
N SER A 42 50.52 -11.81 8.85
CA SER A 42 49.19 -12.39 8.81
C SER A 42 48.25 -11.53 9.65
N LEU A 43 47.37 -10.77 9.00
CA LEU A 43 46.18 -10.25 9.65
C LEU A 43 45.33 -11.45 10.07
N GLN A 44 45.32 -11.75 11.37
CA GLN A 44 44.29 -12.59 11.96
C GLN A 44 42.93 -11.93 11.71
N ALA A 45 42.09 -12.61 10.94
CA ALA A 45 40.71 -12.23 10.75
C ALA A 45 40.05 -12.21 12.17
N GLN A 46 39.74 -11.02 12.66
CA GLN A 46 38.86 -10.90 13.82
C GLN A 46 37.55 -11.59 13.46
N ALA A 47 37.15 -12.53 14.32
CA ALA A 47 35.81 -13.13 14.27
C ALA A 47 34.75 -12.00 14.20
N PRO A 48 33.69 -12.15 13.41
CA PRO A 48 32.63 -11.14 13.34
C PRO A 48 32.11 -10.88 14.75
N ALA A 49 32.15 -9.61 15.13
CA ALA A 49 31.60 -9.16 16.40
C ALA A 49 30.19 -9.71 16.57
N ASN A 50 29.89 -10.22 17.75
CA ASN A 50 28.63 -10.78 18.21
C ASN A 50 27.45 -10.21 17.44
N ALA A 51 26.72 -11.08 16.71
CA ALA A 51 25.36 -10.78 16.30
C ALA A 51 24.61 -10.39 17.57
N ALA A 52 24.24 -9.12 17.67
CA ALA A 52 23.40 -8.64 18.75
C ALA A 52 22.22 -9.60 18.86
N ALA A 53 22.01 -10.21 20.01
CA ALA A 53 20.91 -11.13 20.24
C ALA A 53 19.64 -10.36 19.85
N THR A 54 18.98 -10.81 18.79
CA THR A 54 17.70 -10.23 18.38
C THR A 54 16.73 -10.45 19.52
N VAL A 55 16.39 -9.40 20.24
CA VAL A 55 15.39 -9.46 21.32
C VAL A 55 14.11 -9.94 20.65
N ALA A 56 13.65 -11.12 21.05
CA ALA A 56 12.44 -11.70 20.51
C ALA A 56 11.28 -10.74 20.81
N VAL A 57 10.62 -10.27 19.75
CA VAL A 57 9.44 -9.40 19.88
C VAL A 57 8.32 -10.25 20.49
N PRO A 58 7.65 -9.80 21.57
CA PRO A 58 6.60 -10.59 22.22
C PRO A 58 5.40 -10.80 21.30
N GLU A 59 4.79 -11.98 21.37
CA GLU A 59 3.54 -12.27 20.70
C GLU A 59 2.37 -11.69 21.52
N ILE A 60 1.52 -10.88 20.89
CA ILE A 60 0.33 -10.30 21.50
C ILE A 60 -0.80 -11.32 21.43
N ARG A 61 -1.36 -11.70 22.58
CA ARG A 61 -2.55 -12.55 22.65
C ARG A 61 -3.78 -11.75 22.23
N PHE A 62 -4.70 -12.38 21.50
CA PHE A 62 -5.94 -11.75 21.07
C PHE A 62 -7.04 -12.76 20.80
N ASP A 63 -8.27 -12.28 20.81
CA ASP A 63 -9.42 -13.01 20.29
C ASP A 63 -9.87 -12.42 18.97
N ALA A 64 -10.41 -13.27 18.10
CA ALA A 64 -10.88 -12.90 16.76
C ALA A 64 -12.33 -13.33 16.56
N ASN A 65 -13.20 -12.37 16.27
CA ASN A 65 -14.52 -12.63 15.70
C ASN A 65 -14.42 -12.51 14.17
N ILE A 66 -14.65 -13.60 13.46
CA ILE A 66 -14.55 -13.67 11.98
C ILE A 66 -15.86 -13.31 11.27
N GLU A 67 -16.96 -13.19 12.00
CA GLU A 67 -18.29 -12.82 11.50
C GLU A 67 -18.90 -11.66 12.31
N PRO A 68 -18.19 -10.53 12.43
CA PRO A 68 -18.66 -9.41 13.23
C PRO A 68 -19.79 -8.61 12.56
N LEU A 69 -20.04 -8.85 11.27
CA LEU A 69 -20.98 -8.10 10.44
C LEU A 69 -21.99 -9.05 9.78
N LYS A 70 -23.26 -8.62 9.73
CA LYS A 70 -24.36 -9.41 9.17
C LYS A 70 -24.86 -8.76 7.89
N LEU A 71 -24.56 -9.38 6.75
CA LEU A 71 -25.10 -8.97 5.45
C LEU A 71 -26.50 -9.54 5.23
N PRO A 72 -27.38 -8.85 4.48
CA PRO A 72 -28.59 -9.43 3.91
C PRO A 72 -28.28 -10.64 3.03
N ALA A 73 -29.25 -11.53 2.86
CA ALA A 73 -29.05 -12.80 2.14
C ALA A 73 -28.72 -12.62 0.65
N ASP A 74 -29.06 -11.48 0.06
CA ASP A 74 -28.79 -11.12 -1.33
C ASP A 74 -27.43 -10.39 -1.52
N LYS A 75 -26.68 -10.22 -0.45
CA LYS A 75 -25.38 -9.52 -0.48
C LYS A 75 -24.26 -10.39 0.05
N HIS A 76 -23.08 -10.17 -0.49
CA HIS A 76 -21.86 -10.82 -0.04
C HIS A 76 -20.66 -9.86 -0.15
N PHE A 77 -19.61 -10.16 0.57
CA PHE A 77 -18.33 -9.51 0.35
C PHE A 77 -17.60 -10.18 -0.82
N GLY A 78 -16.95 -9.38 -1.64
CA GLY A 78 -15.84 -9.79 -2.47
C GLY A 78 -14.51 -9.55 -1.73
N GLU A 79 -13.49 -9.10 -2.45
CA GLU A 79 -12.25 -8.64 -1.82
C GLU A 79 -12.58 -7.46 -0.89
N VAL A 80 -12.39 -7.65 0.41
CA VAL A 80 -12.60 -6.56 1.37
C VAL A 80 -11.31 -5.76 1.45
N VAL A 81 -11.36 -4.54 0.94
CA VAL A 81 -10.18 -3.69 0.78
C VAL A 81 -10.17 -2.50 1.73
N GLY A 82 -11.35 -2.10 2.23
CA GLY A 82 -11.50 -0.94 3.08
C GLY A 82 -12.32 -1.22 4.33
N ILE A 83 -11.89 -0.68 5.48
CA ILE A 83 -12.64 -0.71 6.74
C ILE A 83 -12.37 0.54 7.56
N SER A 84 -13.42 1.17 8.06
CA SER A 84 -13.32 2.32 8.96
C SER A 84 -14.54 2.38 9.90
N LEU A 85 -14.41 3.14 10.99
CA LEU A 85 -15.50 3.36 11.95
C LEU A 85 -15.73 4.85 12.15
N ASN A 86 -16.99 5.22 12.39
CA ASN A 86 -17.36 6.58 12.78
C ASN A 86 -17.43 6.74 14.31
N SER A 87 -17.78 7.95 14.78
CA SER A 87 -17.92 8.27 16.21
C SER A 87 -19.00 7.45 16.92
N LYS A 88 -20.02 6.99 16.19
CA LYS A 88 -21.12 6.15 16.67
C LYS A 88 -20.81 4.66 16.59
N ARG A 89 -19.58 4.31 16.22
CA ARG A 89 -19.12 2.93 16.03
C ARG A 89 -19.82 2.18 14.88
N HIS A 90 -20.45 2.90 13.95
CA HIS A 90 -20.85 2.28 12.69
C HIS A 90 -19.62 1.88 11.92
N VAL A 91 -19.68 0.72 11.27
CA VAL A 91 -18.60 0.14 10.49
C VAL A 91 -18.86 0.34 9.01
N PHE A 92 -17.89 0.90 8.31
CA PHE A 92 -17.94 1.08 6.86
C PHE A 92 -16.98 0.08 6.21
N VAL A 93 -17.50 -0.67 5.26
CA VAL A 93 -16.73 -1.70 4.54
C VAL A 93 -16.77 -1.39 3.05
N PHE A 94 -15.59 -1.23 2.45
CA PHE A 94 -15.45 -1.05 1.01
C PHE A 94 -14.94 -2.36 0.42
N THR A 95 -15.71 -2.94 -0.48
CA THR A 95 -15.44 -4.24 -1.09
C THR A 95 -15.51 -4.14 -2.60
N ARG A 96 -14.83 -5.06 -3.30
CA ARG A 96 -14.82 -5.11 -4.76
C ARG A 96 -14.97 -6.55 -5.23
N THR A 97 -15.65 -6.73 -6.36
CA THR A 97 -15.89 -8.03 -7.00
C THR A 97 -15.35 -8.09 -8.41
N GLY A 98 -14.83 -6.97 -8.93
CA GLY A 98 -14.31 -6.86 -10.28
C GLY A 98 -12.82 -7.18 -10.38
N GLU A 99 -12.39 -7.45 -11.59
CA GLU A 99 -10.97 -7.57 -11.91
C GLU A 99 -10.24 -6.20 -11.81
N ARG A 100 -8.91 -6.26 -11.81
CA ARG A 100 -8.01 -5.10 -11.84
C ARG A 100 -8.21 -4.14 -13.02
N SER A 101 -9.06 -4.49 -13.96
CA SER A 101 -9.40 -3.66 -15.10
C SER A 101 -10.40 -2.58 -14.69
N THR A 102 -10.51 -1.58 -15.54
CA THR A 102 -11.50 -0.52 -15.47
C THR A 102 -12.92 -1.04 -15.70
N VAL A 103 -13.32 -2.12 -15.06
CA VAL A 103 -14.69 -2.62 -15.12
C VAL A 103 -15.61 -1.58 -14.49
N HIS A 104 -16.64 -1.25 -15.19
CA HIS A 104 -17.54 -0.15 -14.88
C HIS A 104 -18.96 -0.63 -14.60
N GLY A 105 -19.09 -1.85 -14.13
CA GLY A 105 -20.38 -2.37 -13.72
C GLY A 105 -20.81 -1.81 -12.36
N ALA A 106 -22.10 -1.66 -12.13
CA ALA A 106 -22.71 -1.22 -10.88
C ALA A 106 -22.31 -2.06 -9.65
N THR A 107 -21.76 -3.25 -9.88
CA THR A 107 -21.33 -4.20 -8.83
C THR A 107 -19.81 -4.29 -8.67
N ALA A 108 -19.04 -3.47 -9.39
CA ALA A 108 -17.58 -3.56 -9.34
C ALA A 108 -17.02 -3.23 -7.96
N SER A 109 -17.64 -2.28 -7.26
CA SER A 109 -17.28 -1.89 -5.89
C SER A 109 -18.53 -1.50 -5.12
N GLN A 110 -18.60 -1.91 -3.84
CA GLN A 110 -19.72 -1.58 -2.95
C GLN A 110 -19.19 -1.02 -1.63
N LEU A 111 -19.83 0.01 -1.14
CA LEU A 111 -19.58 0.61 0.17
C LEU A 111 -20.77 0.34 1.10
N TYR A 112 -20.57 -0.52 2.09
CA TYR A 112 -21.58 -0.91 3.05
C TYR A 112 -21.40 -0.23 4.40
N GLU A 113 -22.52 0.16 5.02
CA GLU A 113 -22.58 0.64 6.39
C GLU A 113 -23.30 -0.38 7.27
N PHE A 114 -22.69 -0.66 8.42
CA PHE A 114 -23.24 -1.49 9.49
C PHE A 114 -23.31 -0.67 10.77
N ASP A 115 -24.29 -0.94 11.62
CA ASP A 115 -24.40 -0.29 12.92
C ASP A 115 -23.38 -0.88 13.94
N ALA A 116 -23.38 -0.33 15.15
CA ALA A 116 -22.48 -0.75 16.22
C ALA A 116 -22.68 -2.22 16.66
N THR A 117 -23.81 -2.84 16.33
CA THR A 117 -24.11 -4.26 16.61
C THR A 117 -23.66 -5.18 15.47
N GLY A 118 -23.23 -4.61 14.36
CA GLY A 118 -22.86 -5.32 13.14
C GLY A 118 -24.02 -5.61 12.20
N ALA A 119 -25.22 -5.05 12.45
CA ALA A 119 -26.35 -5.19 11.55
C ALA A 119 -26.19 -4.25 10.33
N PHE A 120 -26.56 -4.74 9.14
CA PHE A 120 -26.52 -3.96 7.91
C PHE A 120 -27.50 -2.77 7.98
N VAL A 121 -27.00 -1.58 7.64
CA VAL A 121 -27.80 -0.36 7.59
C VAL A 121 -28.15 -0.01 6.15
N ARG A 122 -27.17 0.12 5.29
CA ARG A 122 -27.36 0.53 3.88
C ARG A 122 -26.12 0.32 3.03
N GLU A 123 -26.30 0.46 1.74
CA GLU A 123 -25.26 0.64 0.74
C GLU A 123 -25.16 2.14 0.39
N ILE A 124 -23.96 2.70 0.44
CA ILE A 124 -23.66 4.11 0.14
C ILE A 124 -23.09 4.20 -1.27
N GLY A 125 -23.58 5.15 -2.07
CA GLY A 125 -23.10 5.36 -3.44
C GLY A 125 -23.39 4.18 -4.35
N LYS A 126 -24.51 3.49 -4.15
CA LYS A 126 -24.93 2.41 -5.04
C LYS A 126 -24.97 2.90 -6.49
N ASP A 127 -24.41 2.10 -7.39
CA ASP A 127 -24.34 2.37 -8.83
C ASP A 127 -23.55 3.64 -9.20
N LEU A 128 -22.70 4.14 -8.30
CA LEU A 128 -21.91 5.34 -8.55
C LEU A 128 -20.83 5.07 -9.60
N TYR A 129 -20.80 5.88 -10.66
CA TYR A 129 -19.81 5.79 -11.74
C TYR A 129 -18.36 5.87 -11.27
N GLY A 130 -18.10 6.53 -10.13
CA GLY A 130 -16.76 6.62 -9.52
C GLY A 130 -16.31 5.35 -8.81
N PHE A 131 -17.17 4.34 -8.64
CA PHE A 131 -16.84 3.06 -8.00
C PHE A 131 -16.46 2.02 -9.05
N ALA A 132 -15.17 1.94 -9.37
CA ALA A 132 -14.64 1.06 -10.40
C ALA A 132 -13.72 -0.04 -9.83
N PHE A 133 -12.82 0.35 -8.92
CA PHE A 133 -11.91 -0.57 -8.25
C PHE A 133 -11.58 -0.03 -6.85
N ALA A 134 -12.39 -0.40 -5.87
CA ALA A 134 -12.27 0.04 -4.50
C ALA A 134 -10.87 -0.19 -3.93
N HIS A 135 -10.34 0.76 -3.16
CA HIS A 135 -9.05 0.61 -2.52
C HIS A 135 -9.09 0.82 -1.00
N THR A 136 -9.53 1.99 -0.50
CA THR A 136 -9.66 2.23 0.94
C THR A 136 -10.91 3.04 1.26
N VAL A 137 -11.38 2.91 2.51
CA VAL A 137 -12.40 3.79 3.09
C VAL A 137 -11.87 4.38 4.38
N ARG A 138 -12.02 5.68 4.57
CA ARG A 138 -11.68 6.39 5.81
C ARG A 138 -12.86 7.22 6.29
N VAL A 139 -12.94 7.45 7.59
CA VAL A 139 -13.94 8.33 8.20
C VAL A 139 -13.20 9.46 8.91
N ASP A 140 -13.55 10.71 8.56
CA ASP A 140 -12.95 11.89 9.17
C ASP A 140 -13.58 12.19 10.56
N ARG A 141 -13.05 13.18 11.28
CA ARG A 141 -13.50 13.56 12.61
C ARG A 141 -14.93 14.13 12.65
N ASN A 142 -15.49 14.47 11.50
CA ASN A 142 -16.87 14.95 11.34
C ASN A 142 -17.83 13.85 10.83
N ASP A 143 -17.39 12.59 10.92
CA ASP A 143 -18.11 11.41 10.44
C ASP A 143 -18.40 11.40 8.93
N ASN A 144 -17.69 12.21 8.12
CA ASN A 144 -17.77 12.05 6.68
C ASN A 144 -17.01 10.81 6.24
N ILE A 145 -17.57 10.11 5.27
CA ILE A 145 -17.01 8.88 4.71
C ILE A 145 -16.25 9.24 3.43
N TRP A 146 -15.02 8.79 3.34
CA TRP A 146 -14.14 9.03 2.20
C TRP A 146 -13.76 7.70 1.56
N ALA A 147 -14.18 7.50 0.33
CA ALA A 147 -13.87 6.33 -0.47
C ALA A 147 -12.78 6.66 -1.48
N THR A 148 -11.65 5.97 -1.40
CA THR A 148 -10.58 6.04 -2.41
C THR A 148 -10.80 4.91 -3.39
N ASP A 149 -11.00 5.26 -4.65
CA ASP A 149 -11.16 4.30 -5.74
C ASP A 149 -9.96 4.39 -6.69
N GLU A 150 -9.18 3.32 -6.74
CA GLU A 150 -7.97 3.21 -7.55
C GLU A 150 -8.29 3.16 -9.04
N GLY A 151 -9.40 2.51 -9.40
CA GLY A 151 -9.76 2.29 -10.80
C GLY A 151 -10.30 3.54 -11.49
N SER A 152 -10.99 4.40 -10.75
CA SER A 152 -11.51 5.66 -11.29
C SER A 152 -10.55 6.84 -11.10
N ASN A 153 -9.45 6.68 -10.38
CA ASN A 153 -8.56 7.77 -9.97
C ASN A 153 -9.27 8.86 -9.15
N MET A 154 -10.23 8.48 -8.32
CA MET A 154 -11.10 9.40 -7.59
C MET A 154 -11.07 9.13 -6.09
N ILE A 155 -11.21 10.21 -5.32
CA ILE A 155 -11.52 10.16 -3.90
C ILE A 155 -12.83 10.85 -3.69
N ILE A 156 -13.82 10.14 -3.15
CA ILE A 156 -15.20 10.62 -3.06
C ILE A 156 -15.56 10.77 -1.58
N LYS A 157 -15.95 12.00 -1.20
CA LYS A 157 -16.42 12.33 0.14
C LYS A 157 -17.94 12.29 0.19
N PHE A 158 -18.44 11.52 1.12
CA PHE A 158 -19.86 11.49 1.48
C PHE A 158 -20.05 12.13 2.86
N ASN A 159 -21.13 12.87 3.04
CA ASN A 159 -21.56 13.26 4.38
C ASN A 159 -22.15 12.05 5.14
N PRO A 160 -22.43 12.17 6.46
CA PRO A 160 -23.02 11.07 7.24
C PRO A 160 -24.36 10.56 6.69
N ALA A 161 -25.10 11.37 5.93
CA ALA A 161 -26.32 10.95 5.25
C ALA A 161 -26.07 10.14 3.96
N GLY A 162 -24.81 9.99 3.53
CA GLY A 162 -24.43 9.26 2.31
C GLY A 162 -24.54 10.06 1.02
N ARG A 163 -24.63 11.40 1.11
CA ARG A 163 -24.61 12.28 -0.07
C ARG A 163 -23.19 12.67 -0.41
N VAL A 164 -22.83 12.62 -1.68
CA VAL A 164 -21.54 13.13 -2.18
C VAL A 164 -21.47 14.63 -1.95
N THR A 165 -20.42 15.08 -1.29
CA THR A 165 -20.17 16.51 -0.97
C THR A 165 -18.87 17.03 -1.59
N MET A 166 -17.95 16.14 -1.97
CA MET A 166 -16.71 16.50 -2.64
C MET A 166 -16.20 15.31 -3.47
N VAL A 167 -15.60 15.61 -4.59
CA VAL A 167 -14.85 14.65 -5.39
C VAL A 167 -13.49 15.25 -5.71
N LEU A 168 -12.43 14.49 -5.41
CA LEU A 168 -11.06 14.83 -5.76
C LEU A 168 -10.60 13.89 -6.88
N GLY A 169 -9.85 14.44 -7.84
CA GLY A 169 -9.46 13.71 -9.03
C GLY A 169 -10.60 13.56 -10.04
N ARG A 170 -10.31 12.85 -11.11
CA ARG A 170 -11.30 12.53 -12.14
C ARG A 170 -10.94 11.23 -12.82
N ARG A 171 -11.94 10.55 -13.32
CA ARG A 171 -11.75 9.41 -14.19
C ARG A 171 -11.23 9.87 -15.54
N GLU A 172 -10.20 9.18 -16.03
CA GLU A 172 -9.66 9.43 -17.35
C GLU A 172 -10.62 8.95 -18.46
N GLU A 173 -10.58 9.59 -19.61
CA GLU A 173 -11.36 9.19 -20.78
C GLU A 173 -10.78 7.93 -21.44
N SER A 174 -9.46 7.74 -21.33
CA SER A 174 -8.77 6.52 -21.77
C SER A 174 -8.65 5.51 -20.64
N VAL A 175 -8.86 4.25 -20.97
CA VAL A 175 -8.74 3.11 -20.04
C VAL A 175 -7.34 2.48 -20.04
N GLU A 176 -6.43 2.99 -20.86
CA GLU A 176 -5.07 2.45 -20.87
C GLU A 176 -4.31 2.77 -19.58
N PRO A 177 -3.74 1.76 -18.92
CA PRO A 177 -2.95 1.97 -17.73
C PRO A 177 -1.72 2.82 -18.06
N VAL A 178 -1.57 3.95 -17.38
CA VAL A 178 -0.35 4.73 -17.48
C VAL A 178 0.72 4.07 -16.62
N ALA A 179 1.83 3.67 -17.23
CA ALA A 179 2.95 3.09 -16.50
C ALA A 179 3.49 4.08 -15.44
N PRO A 180 3.89 3.61 -14.25
CA PRO A 180 4.56 4.45 -13.27
C PRO A 180 5.79 5.14 -13.88
N PRO A 181 6.16 6.35 -13.44
CA PRO A 181 7.38 6.99 -13.90
C PRO A 181 8.60 6.15 -13.53
N ALA A 182 9.66 6.24 -14.32
CA ALA A 182 10.93 5.63 -13.99
C ALA A 182 11.52 6.28 -12.71
N PRO A 183 12.44 5.60 -11.98
CA PRO A 183 13.13 6.20 -10.84
C PRO A 183 13.73 7.57 -11.19
N GLY A 184 13.53 8.57 -10.32
CA GLY A 184 13.98 9.96 -10.54
C GLY A 184 13.14 10.77 -11.54
N GLN A 185 12.12 10.18 -12.15
CA GLN A 185 11.20 10.93 -13.01
C GLN A 185 10.04 11.52 -12.20
N GLN A 186 9.65 12.73 -12.54
CA GLN A 186 8.48 13.40 -11.95
C GLN A 186 7.18 12.66 -12.34
N PRO A 187 6.16 12.73 -11.47
CA PRO A 187 4.85 12.19 -11.75
C PRO A 187 4.26 12.77 -13.04
N ARG A 188 3.65 11.92 -13.86
CA ARG A 188 3.03 12.35 -15.12
C ARG A 188 1.68 13.06 -14.93
N ALA A 189 0.97 12.73 -13.85
CA ALA A 189 -0.31 13.37 -13.55
C ALA A 189 -0.07 14.78 -13.02
N GLY A 190 -0.73 15.75 -13.62
CA GLY A 190 -0.69 17.16 -13.23
C GLY A 190 -1.49 17.46 -11.95
N TRP A 191 -1.65 18.75 -11.65
CA TRP A 191 -2.55 19.21 -10.61
C TRP A 191 -4.00 18.82 -10.93
N GLY A 192 -4.73 18.35 -9.90
CA GLY A 192 -6.14 17.97 -10.04
C GLY A 192 -6.39 16.54 -10.52
N THR A 193 -5.34 15.76 -10.83
CA THR A 193 -5.48 14.37 -11.28
C THR A 193 -4.61 13.44 -10.46
N PHE A 194 -5.10 12.22 -10.18
CA PHE A 194 -4.37 11.14 -9.56
C PHE A 194 -4.06 10.05 -10.58
N ASN A 195 -3.14 9.16 -10.23
CA ASN A 195 -2.88 7.94 -10.98
C ASN A 195 -2.83 6.77 -10.00
N ARG A 196 -3.98 6.14 -9.81
CA ARG A 196 -4.20 5.02 -8.91
C ARG A 196 -3.86 5.40 -7.45
N PRO A 197 -4.64 6.33 -6.85
CA PRO A 197 -4.47 6.72 -5.45
C PRO A 197 -4.78 5.55 -4.52
N ALA A 198 -4.03 5.44 -3.43
CA ALA A 198 -4.12 4.30 -2.52
C ALA A 198 -4.91 4.62 -1.24
N ASP A 199 -4.60 5.70 -0.55
CA ASP A 199 -5.14 5.97 0.78
C ASP A 199 -5.07 7.47 1.11
N ILE A 200 -5.76 7.89 2.18
CA ILE A 200 -5.79 9.28 2.65
C ILE A 200 -5.61 9.39 4.16
N ALA A 201 -5.08 10.54 4.60
CA ALA A 201 -5.04 10.97 6.00
C ALA A 201 -5.31 12.46 6.11
N TRP A 202 -5.45 12.99 7.33
CA TRP A 202 -5.71 14.41 7.59
C TRP A 202 -4.76 14.95 8.64
N ASP A 203 -4.39 16.23 8.51
CA ASP A 203 -3.78 16.97 9.60
C ASP A 203 -4.85 17.61 10.53
N ASN A 204 -4.38 18.37 11.51
CA ASN A 204 -5.26 19.03 12.48
C ASN A 204 -6.08 20.19 11.90
N ASP A 205 -5.74 20.67 10.71
CA ASP A 205 -6.45 21.73 10.00
C ASP A 205 -7.44 21.22 8.95
N ASP A 206 -7.68 19.89 8.94
CA ASP A 206 -8.52 19.17 7.95
C ASP A 206 -7.95 19.19 6.52
N ASN A 207 -6.66 19.48 6.34
CA ASN A 207 -6.04 19.24 5.06
C ASN A 207 -5.96 17.72 4.80
N VAL A 208 -6.23 17.32 3.58
CA VAL A 208 -6.21 15.93 3.14
C VAL A 208 -4.85 15.62 2.53
N PHE A 209 -4.22 14.56 2.99
CA PHE A 209 -3.00 14.02 2.40
C PHE A 209 -3.35 12.75 1.64
N VAL A 210 -3.04 12.71 0.37
CA VAL A 210 -3.34 11.60 -0.53
C VAL A 210 -2.06 10.85 -0.85
N ALA A 211 -2.02 9.56 -0.59
CA ALA A 211 -1.01 8.65 -1.11
C ALA A 211 -1.34 8.33 -2.58
N ASP A 212 -0.85 9.16 -3.51
CA ASP A 212 -1.00 8.95 -4.96
C ASP A 212 0.11 7.98 -5.43
N GLY A 213 -0.03 6.71 -5.00
CA GLY A 213 1.08 5.81 -4.77
C GLY A 213 1.39 4.83 -5.89
N TYR A 214 0.39 4.24 -6.56
CA TYR A 214 0.65 3.18 -7.54
C TYR A 214 1.24 3.71 -8.84
N GLY A 215 0.72 4.83 -9.32
CA GLY A 215 1.12 5.39 -10.60
C GLY A 215 2.09 6.56 -10.50
N ASN A 216 2.03 7.36 -9.43
CA ASN A 216 2.77 8.63 -9.35
C ASN A 216 3.88 8.67 -8.30
N SER A 217 3.89 7.79 -7.30
CA SER A 217 4.91 7.77 -6.23
C SER A 217 5.06 9.10 -5.50
N ARG A 218 3.94 9.77 -5.20
CA ARG A 218 3.92 11.08 -4.54
C ARG A 218 2.86 11.17 -3.46
N VAL A 219 3.03 12.14 -2.56
CA VAL A 219 1.99 12.61 -1.65
C VAL A 219 1.43 13.92 -2.18
N VAL A 220 0.11 14.09 -2.07
CA VAL A 220 -0.57 15.34 -2.43
C VAL A 220 -1.24 15.90 -1.18
N LYS A 221 -0.96 17.15 -0.82
CA LYS A 221 -1.67 17.93 0.21
C LYS A 221 -2.75 18.76 -0.45
N ILE A 222 -3.98 18.62 0.04
CA ILE A 222 -5.17 19.33 -0.45
C ILE A 222 -5.81 19.99 0.76
N ASP A 223 -6.19 21.27 0.65
CA ASP A 223 -6.88 21.96 1.74
C ASP A 223 -8.32 21.43 1.95
N LYS A 224 -8.93 21.78 3.07
CA LYS A 224 -10.30 21.38 3.42
C LYS A 224 -11.38 21.80 2.40
N ASN A 225 -11.05 22.74 1.49
CA ASN A 225 -11.94 23.21 0.42
C ASN A 225 -11.68 22.51 -0.92
N GLY A 226 -10.76 21.54 -0.96
CA GLY A 226 -10.43 20.77 -2.16
C GLY A 226 -9.36 21.44 -3.05
N ARG A 227 -8.66 22.46 -2.59
CA ARG A 227 -7.59 23.10 -3.35
C ARG A 227 -6.27 22.37 -3.13
N TRP A 228 -5.58 22.06 -4.20
CA TRP A 228 -4.24 21.50 -4.16
C TRP A 228 -3.26 22.53 -3.60
N VAL A 229 -2.56 22.15 -2.53
CA VAL A 229 -1.62 23.03 -1.83
C VAL A 229 -0.19 22.68 -2.19
N LYS A 230 0.15 21.40 -2.13
CA LYS A 230 1.53 20.92 -2.31
C LYS A 230 1.56 19.48 -2.79
N THR A 231 2.63 19.11 -3.45
CA THR A 231 2.97 17.71 -3.73
C THR A 231 4.46 17.50 -3.49
N TRP A 232 4.82 16.29 -3.03
CA TRP A 232 6.22 15.88 -2.89
C TRP A 232 6.37 14.39 -3.10
N GLY A 233 7.58 13.96 -3.36
CA GLY A 233 7.93 12.58 -3.66
C GLY A 233 8.03 12.30 -5.15
N GLU A 234 8.84 11.31 -5.46
CA GLU A 234 9.08 10.78 -6.79
C GLU A 234 9.43 9.29 -6.67
N ARG A 235 9.46 8.57 -7.76
CA ARG A 235 9.78 7.16 -7.74
C ARG A 235 11.26 6.92 -7.43
N GLY A 236 11.54 6.10 -6.41
CA GLY A 236 12.89 5.72 -6.03
C GLY A 236 12.96 5.09 -4.64
N SER A 237 14.18 4.95 -4.12
CA SER A 237 14.47 4.36 -2.80
C SER A 237 15.21 5.28 -1.84
N ALA A 238 15.67 6.46 -2.28
CA ALA A 238 16.29 7.45 -1.40
C ALA A 238 15.26 8.03 -0.40
N PRO A 239 15.66 8.66 0.70
CA PRO A 239 14.77 9.42 1.56
C PRO A 239 13.97 10.45 0.76
N GLY A 240 12.64 10.51 0.99
CA GLY A 240 11.73 11.36 0.22
C GLY A 240 11.29 10.80 -1.13
N GLN A 241 11.92 9.73 -1.61
CA GLN A 241 11.45 8.96 -2.77
C GLN A 241 10.61 7.77 -2.31
N PHE A 242 9.74 7.26 -3.18
CA PHE A 242 8.80 6.19 -2.85
C PHE A 242 8.73 5.13 -3.95
N ASN A 243 8.41 3.91 -3.51
CA ASN A 243 8.06 2.82 -4.42
C ASN A 243 6.78 2.15 -3.93
N ILE A 244 5.64 2.64 -4.45
CA ILE A 244 4.28 2.33 -4.04
C ILE A 244 3.97 2.78 -2.61
N LEU A 245 3.46 4.01 -2.48
CA LEU A 245 2.82 4.49 -1.26
C LEU A 245 1.46 3.78 -1.13
N HIS A 246 1.36 2.81 -0.24
CA HIS A 246 0.16 1.96 -0.16
C HIS A 246 -0.81 2.39 0.95
N THR A 247 -0.30 2.93 2.03
CA THR A 247 -1.11 3.35 3.17
C THR A 247 -0.55 4.64 3.76
N ILE A 248 -1.42 5.44 4.37
CA ILE A 248 -1.07 6.70 5.00
C ILE A 248 -1.89 6.89 6.27
N ALA A 249 -1.27 7.40 7.32
CA ALA A 249 -1.94 7.75 8.57
C ALA A 249 -1.34 9.03 9.16
N SER A 250 -2.04 9.65 10.11
CA SER A 250 -1.54 10.82 10.83
C SER A 250 -1.61 10.63 12.33
N ASP A 251 -0.67 11.25 13.07
CA ASP A 251 -0.69 11.30 14.51
C ASP A 251 -1.41 12.56 15.04
N ALA A 252 -1.56 12.66 16.36
CA ALA A 252 -2.22 13.80 17.02
C ALA A 252 -1.43 15.14 16.84
N LYS A 253 -0.15 15.09 16.45
CA LYS A 253 0.66 16.26 16.14
C LYS A 253 0.53 16.71 14.69
N GLY A 254 -0.19 15.92 13.87
CA GLY A 254 -0.34 16.16 12.44
C GLY A 254 0.80 15.58 11.60
N ASN A 255 1.76 14.86 12.18
CA ASN A 255 2.77 14.17 11.37
C ASN A 255 2.12 13.09 10.52
N ILE A 256 2.64 12.94 9.31
CA ILE A 256 2.12 12.04 8.27
C ILE A 256 3.04 10.84 8.13
N TYR A 257 2.51 9.67 8.38
CA TYR A 257 3.18 8.37 8.26
C TYR A 257 2.79 7.72 6.94
N ILE A 258 3.77 7.37 6.13
CA ILE A 258 3.57 6.86 4.78
C ILE A 258 4.18 5.48 4.64
N GLY A 259 3.35 4.49 4.38
CA GLY A 259 3.79 3.13 4.09
C GLY A 259 4.37 3.03 2.68
N ASP A 260 5.69 3.12 2.58
CA ASP A 260 6.48 2.96 1.35
C ASP A 260 6.75 1.46 1.13
N ARG A 261 5.71 0.80 0.63
CA ARG A 261 5.53 -0.66 0.68
C ARG A 261 6.67 -1.44 0.05
N THR A 262 7.02 -1.14 -1.18
CA THR A 262 8.06 -1.88 -1.92
C THR A 262 9.46 -1.61 -1.37
N ASN A 263 9.67 -0.43 -0.78
CA ASN A 263 10.93 -0.11 -0.08
C ASN A 263 10.96 -0.64 1.37
N ARG A 264 9.90 -1.31 1.84
CA ARG A 264 9.79 -1.94 3.17
C ARG A 264 10.08 -0.98 4.32
N ARG A 265 9.54 0.22 4.25
CA ARG A 265 9.74 1.25 5.26
C ARG A 265 8.51 2.12 5.43
N ILE A 266 8.44 2.82 6.55
CA ILE A 266 7.51 3.91 6.77
C ILE A 266 8.33 5.20 6.80
N GLN A 267 7.95 6.17 5.99
CA GLN A 267 8.54 7.50 6.03
C GLN A 267 7.60 8.45 6.76
N VAL A 268 8.13 9.22 7.69
CA VAL A 268 7.36 10.19 8.48
C VAL A 268 7.74 11.60 8.08
N PHE A 269 6.73 12.41 7.82
CA PHE A 269 6.86 13.82 7.45
C PHE A 269 6.05 14.68 8.42
N ASP A 270 6.46 15.94 8.58
CA ASP A 270 5.60 16.95 9.19
C ASP A 270 4.45 17.36 8.25
N PRO A 271 3.46 18.16 8.71
CA PRO A 271 2.35 18.61 7.86
C PRO A 271 2.79 19.46 6.65
N GLU A 272 3.97 20.01 6.67
CA GLU A 272 4.59 20.79 5.59
C GLU A 272 5.31 19.90 4.57
N GLY A 273 5.44 18.59 4.85
CA GLY A 273 6.11 17.63 3.99
C GLY A 273 7.62 17.59 4.14
N ASN A 274 8.16 18.10 5.26
CA ASN A 274 9.56 17.94 5.59
C ASN A 274 9.78 16.56 6.23
N PRO A 275 10.87 15.84 5.89
CA PRO A 275 11.14 14.53 6.44
C PRO A 275 11.49 14.60 7.92
N VAL A 276 10.88 13.74 8.72
CA VAL A 276 11.11 13.62 10.18
C VAL A 276 11.94 12.39 10.50
N ARG A 277 11.55 11.20 9.99
CA ARG A 277 12.25 9.95 10.24
C ARG A 277 11.85 8.85 9.25
N ILE A 278 12.63 7.78 9.26
CA ILE A 278 12.32 6.53 8.57
C ILE A 278 12.21 5.43 9.63
N ILE A 279 11.20 4.57 9.50
CA ILE A 279 10.95 3.42 10.37
C ILE A 279 11.00 2.16 9.50
N THR A 280 11.77 1.15 9.94
CA THR A 280 11.78 -0.20 9.36
C THR A 280 11.27 -1.21 10.37
N ILE A 281 10.59 -2.25 9.89
CA ILE A 281 10.05 -3.32 10.72
C ILE A 281 10.85 -4.59 10.41
N ASP A 282 11.87 -4.85 11.22
CA ASP A 282 12.77 -5.99 11.07
C ASP A 282 12.49 -7.04 12.16
N VAL A 283 11.31 -7.67 12.07
CA VAL A 283 10.93 -8.77 12.96
C VAL A 283 11.10 -10.09 12.19
N PRO A 284 12.03 -10.96 12.60
CA PRO A 284 12.24 -12.22 11.93
C PRO A 284 10.98 -13.08 11.87
N TYR A 285 10.81 -13.81 10.80
CA TYR A 285 9.79 -14.83 10.66
C TYR A 285 10.48 -16.19 10.55
N THR A 286 10.28 -17.03 11.55
CA THR A 286 11.00 -18.31 11.70
C THR A 286 10.13 -19.54 11.42
N LYS A 287 8.82 -19.33 11.22
CA LYS A 287 7.90 -20.40 10.86
C LYS A 287 7.90 -20.62 9.34
N GLU A 288 7.59 -21.82 8.88
CA GLU A 288 7.28 -22.03 7.47
C GLU A 288 6.04 -21.19 7.11
N PRO A 289 6.12 -20.31 6.11
CA PRO A 289 5.00 -19.44 5.80
C PRO A 289 3.84 -20.22 5.20
N ASN A 290 2.66 -19.98 5.74
CA ASN A 290 1.42 -20.47 5.12
C ASN A 290 1.11 -19.57 3.92
N ILE A 291 1.38 -20.06 2.72
CA ILE A 291 1.30 -19.26 1.50
C ILE A 291 -0.13 -19.31 0.95
N LEU A 292 -0.89 -18.24 1.14
CA LEU A 292 -2.22 -18.10 0.54
C LEU A 292 -2.18 -17.56 -0.90
N SER A 293 -1.10 -16.90 -1.29
CA SER A 293 -0.99 -16.18 -2.56
C SER A 293 0.01 -16.79 -3.56
N GLY A 294 0.53 -17.98 -3.30
CA GLY A 294 1.39 -18.72 -4.23
C GLY A 294 2.86 -18.26 -4.30
N ALA A 295 3.25 -17.22 -3.58
CA ALA A 295 4.65 -16.76 -3.54
C ALA A 295 5.21 -16.86 -2.12
N ALA A 296 6.32 -17.58 -1.95
CA ALA A 296 7.06 -17.60 -0.70
C ALA A 296 7.55 -16.20 -0.34
N PRO A 297 7.57 -15.80 0.95
CA PRO A 297 8.18 -14.56 1.35
C PRO A 297 9.67 -14.62 1.01
N SER A 298 10.07 -13.86 0.03
CA SER A 298 11.47 -13.70 -0.35
C SER A 298 11.85 -12.24 -0.18
N SER A 299 12.76 -11.98 0.71
CA SER A 299 13.29 -10.63 0.95
C SER A 299 14.06 -10.07 -0.25
N THR A 300 14.55 -10.92 -1.14
CA THR A 300 15.45 -10.54 -2.24
C THR A 300 14.75 -10.50 -3.60
N THR A 301 13.76 -11.35 -3.84
CA THR A 301 13.17 -11.52 -5.17
C THR A 301 11.75 -10.94 -5.30
N ASN A 302 11.02 -10.79 -4.18
CA ASN A 302 9.71 -10.15 -4.17
C ASN A 302 9.53 -9.25 -2.93
N PRO A 303 9.97 -8.00 -2.99
CA PRO A 303 9.84 -7.07 -1.87
C PRO A 303 8.39 -6.82 -1.44
N LEU A 304 7.41 -7.08 -2.30
CA LEU A 304 5.99 -6.95 -1.96
C LEU A 304 5.51 -8.01 -0.96
N SER A 305 6.16 -9.17 -0.95
CA SER A 305 5.84 -10.28 -0.06
C SER A 305 6.80 -10.38 1.12
N ALA A 306 7.64 -9.39 1.33
CA ALA A 306 8.63 -9.44 2.40
C ALA A 306 8.02 -9.08 3.75
N SER A 307 8.47 -9.79 4.79
CA SER A 307 8.15 -9.49 6.18
C SER A 307 8.42 -8.02 6.51
N GLY A 308 7.47 -7.37 7.19
CA GLY A 308 7.56 -5.96 7.58
C GLY A 308 7.31 -4.95 6.45
N ALA A 309 6.91 -5.36 5.25
CA ALA A 309 6.45 -4.43 4.21
C ALA A 309 5.10 -3.82 4.61
N PRO A 310 4.97 -2.48 4.75
CA PRO A 310 3.74 -1.86 5.26
C PRO A 310 2.62 -1.89 4.23
N TRP A 311 1.69 -2.83 4.39
CA TRP A 311 0.50 -2.95 3.56
C TRP A 311 -0.66 -2.11 4.08
N ALA A 312 -0.99 -2.24 5.36
CA ALA A 312 -2.00 -1.42 6.00
C ALA A 312 -1.44 -0.81 7.28
N MET A 313 -1.96 0.36 7.62
CA MET A 313 -1.55 1.08 8.83
C MET A 313 -2.72 1.85 9.42
N CYS A 314 -2.77 1.87 10.76
CA CYS A 314 -3.58 2.81 11.51
C CYS A 314 -2.82 3.31 12.73
N ILE A 315 -3.19 4.50 13.22
CA ILE A 315 -2.68 5.08 14.46
C ILE A 315 -3.87 5.26 15.41
N THR A 316 -3.72 4.78 16.65
CA THR A 316 -4.78 4.87 17.66
C THR A 316 -5.01 6.31 18.08
N LYS A 317 -6.24 6.60 18.51
CA LYS A 317 -6.60 7.89 19.13
C LYS A 317 -6.26 7.85 20.64
N GLY A 318 -6.15 9.02 21.24
CA GLY A 318 -5.93 9.14 22.69
C GLY A 318 -4.58 9.79 23.05
N PRO A 319 -4.29 9.94 24.37
CA PRO A 319 -3.08 10.62 24.83
C PRO A 319 -1.79 9.84 24.53
N THR A 320 -1.88 8.52 24.56
CA THR A 320 -0.79 7.63 24.10
C THR A 320 -1.26 6.97 22.82
N GLN A 321 -0.49 7.18 21.75
CA GLN A 321 -0.81 6.64 20.44
C GLN A 321 0.13 5.49 20.08
N TYR A 322 -0.44 4.46 19.51
CA TYR A 322 0.28 3.32 18.95
C TYR A 322 -0.03 3.21 17.45
N MET A 323 0.93 2.71 16.72
CA MET A 323 0.77 2.41 15.31
C MET A 323 0.65 0.89 15.13
N TYR A 324 -0.38 0.45 14.39
CA TYR A 324 -0.53 -0.92 13.93
C TYR A 324 -0.24 -0.99 12.44
N VAL A 325 0.64 -1.90 12.06
CA VAL A 325 1.08 -2.08 10.68
C VAL A 325 0.96 -3.54 10.31
N SER A 326 0.39 -3.86 9.16
CA SER A 326 0.40 -5.24 8.65
C SER A 326 1.36 -5.42 7.50
N ASP A 327 1.88 -6.64 7.35
CA ASP A 327 2.41 -7.13 6.08
C ASP A 327 1.38 -8.06 5.38
N ALA A 328 1.60 -8.35 4.11
CA ALA A 328 0.76 -9.30 3.39
C ALA A 328 1.24 -10.74 3.59
N VAL A 329 2.54 -10.92 3.69
CA VAL A 329 3.23 -12.18 3.93
C VAL A 329 4.37 -11.88 4.90
N PRO A 330 4.46 -12.56 6.01
CA PRO A 330 3.70 -13.74 6.44
C PRO A 330 2.32 -13.47 7.06
N GLY A 331 1.72 -12.31 6.86
CA GLY A 331 0.36 -12.01 7.30
C GLY A 331 0.27 -11.66 8.78
N ARG A 332 1.19 -10.81 9.26
CA ARG A 332 1.25 -10.38 10.66
C ARG A 332 0.81 -8.93 10.82
N ILE A 333 0.40 -8.60 12.03
CA ILE A 333 0.21 -7.22 12.47
C ILE A 333 1.26 -6.92 13.54
N TYR A 334 1.90 -5.78 13.40
CA TYR A 334 2.90 -5.27 14.34
C TYR A 334 2.32 -4.09 15.11
N LYS A 335 2.50 -4.08 16.42
CA LYS A 335 2.22 -2.94 17.29
C LYS A 335 3.51 -2.17 17.53
N LEU A 336 3.52 -0.87 17.22
CA LEU A 336 4.70 -0.02 17.35
C LEU A 336 4.36 1.24 18.17
N THR A 337 5.38 1.80 18.78
CA THR A 337 5.37 3.21 19.19
C THR A 337 5.50 4.11 17.97
N LEU A 338 5.18 5.39 18.08
CA LEU A 338 5.27 6.33 16.95
C LEU A 338 6.71 6.67 16.53
N ASP A 339 7.70 6.36 17.35
CA ASP A 339 9.13 6.47 17.01
C ASP A 339 9.68 5.20 16.33
N GLY A 340 8.85 4.14 16.22
CA GLY A 340 9.16 2.95 15.43
C GLY A 340 9.62 1.73 16.24
N LYS A 341 9.61 1.78 17.57
CA LYS A 341 9.92 0.60 18.40
C LYS A 341 8.78 -0.41 18.30
N VAL A 342 9.08 -1.63 17.85
CA VAL A 342 8.12 -2.74 17.83
C VAL A 342 7.89 -3.24 19.26
N LEU A 343 6.63 -3.20 19.68
CA LEU A 343 6.19 -3.62 21.02
C LEU A 343 5.66 -5.04 21.04
N GLY A 344 5.16 -5.52 19.91
CA GLY A 344 4.61 -6.85 19.80
C GLY A 344 4.15 -7.19 18.38
N VAL A 345 3.87 -8.46 18.18
CA VAL A 345 3.40 -9.01 16.90
C VAL A 345 2.24 -9.95 17.12
N LEU A 346 1.29 -10.02 16.20
CA LEU A 346 0.16 -10.94 16.28
C LEU A 346 -0.24 -11.48 14.90
N GLY A 347 -0.80 -12.68 14.91
CA GLY A 347 -1.37 -13.33 13.75
C GLY A 347 -0.36 -13.98 12.82
N ASP A 348 -0.89 -14.61 11.79
CA ASP A 348 -0.16 -15.34 10.76
C ASP A 348 -1.03 -15.44 9.50
N ALA A 349 -0.46 -15.80 8.34
CA ALA A 349 -1.25 -16.03 7.14
C ALA A 349 -2.13 -17.27 7.26
N GLY A 350 -3.37 -17.21 6.77
CA GLY A 350 -4.28 -18.35 6.71
C GLY A 350 -5.75 -17.97 6.61
N LYS A 351 -6.61 -18.98 6.71
CA LYS A 351 -8.07 -18.85 6.58
C LYS A 351 -8.83 -19.00 7.91
N GLN A 352 -8.16 -19.53 8.95
CA GLN A 352 -8.78 -19.73 10.24
C GLN A 352 -8.97 -18.42 11.02
N ALA A 353 -9.70 -18.44 12.11
CA ALA A 353 -9.71 -17.35 13.07
C ALA A 353 -8.27 -17.05 13.55
N LYS A 354 -7.93 -15.79 13.75
CA LYS A 354 -6.57 -15.34 14.13
C LYS A 354 -5.50 -15.49 13.03
N GLN A 355 -5.88 -15.98 11.84
CA GLN A 355 -5.06 -15.98 10.64
C GLN A 355 -5.62 -14.96 9.65
N PHE A 356 -4.78 -14.46 8.77
CA PHE A 356 -5.14 -13.37 7.86
C PHE A 356 -4.84 -13.72 6.40
N GLY A 357 -5.80 -13.42 5.53
CA GLY A 357 -5.69 -13.56 4.09
C GLY A 357 -5.43 -12.23 3.41
N TRP A 358 -4.21 -11.71 3.52
CA TRP A 358 -3.80 -10.46 2.93
C TRP A 358 -4.56 -9.26 3.48
N ILE A 359 -4.12 -8.75 4.63
CA ILE A 359 -4.70 -7.58 5.26
C ILE A 359 -4.47 -6.37 4.35
N HIS A 360 -5.56 -5.70 3.95
CA HIS A 360 -5.50 -4.55 3.08
C HIS A 360 -5.74 -3.22 3.80
N GLN A 361 -6.60 -3.21 4.82
CA GLN A 361 -6.81 -2.06 5.70
C GLN A 361 -7.04 -2.50 7.14
N ILE A 362 -6.57 -1.68 8.07
CA ILE A 362 -6.79 -1.83 9.51
C ILE A 362 -7.46 -0.55 10.03
N ALA A 363 -8.50 -0.70 10.84
CA ALA A 363 -9.02 0.35 11.69
C ALA A 363 -8.72 0.01 13.16
N CYS A 364 -8.20 0.98 13.93
CA CYS A 364 -7.83 0.84 15.34
C CYS A 364 -8.58 1.87 16.20
N PRO A 365 -9.86 1.63 16.52
CA PRO A 365 -10.68 2.55 17.31
C PRO A 365 -10.17 2.71 18.73
N SER A 366 -9.42 1.74 19.26
CA SER A 366 -8.70 1.81 20.52
C SER A 366 -7.40 1.00 20.47
N GLU A 367 -6.59 1.08 21.51
CA GLU A 367 -5.37 0.30 21.63
C GLU A 367 -5.63 -1.22 21.60
N ASN A 368 -6.74 -1.67 22.16
CA ASN A 368 -7.04 -3.09 22.32
C ASN A 368 -8.12 -3.61 21.37
N GLU A 369 -8.47 -2.84 20.34
CA GLU A 369 -9.45 -3.26 19.34
C GLU A 369 -8.98 -2.92 17.95
N LEU A 370 -8.94 -3.95 17.09
CA LEU A 370 -8.65 -3.79 15.67
C LEU A 370 -9.77 -4.38 14.82
N TRP A 371 -10.01 -3.73 13.69
CA TRP A 371 -10.85 -4.26 12.63
C TRP A 371 -9.99 -4.42 11.38
N VAL A 372 -10.07 -5.60 10.77
CA VAL A 372 -9.15 -6.01 9.71
C VAL A 372 -9.95 -6.38 8.47
N ALA A 373 -9.60 -5.75 7.35
CA ALA A 373 -10.14 -6.04 6.02
C ALA A 373 -9.22 -7.01 5.27
N GLU A 374 -9.75 -8.12 4.77
CA GLU A 374 -8.96 -9.17 4.12
C GLU A 374 -9.38 -9.37 2.66
N ILE A 375 -8.40 -9.30 1.75
CA ILE A 375 -8.64 -9.52 0.32
C ILE A 375 -8.94 -10.99 0.03
N LEU A 376 -8.07 -11.90 0.45
CA LEU A 376 -8.13 -13.30 0.01
C LEU A 376 -9.19 -14.13 0.74
N ASN A 377 -9.60 -13.70 1.91
CA ASN A 377 -10.62 -14.41 2.70
C ASN A 377 -12.02 -13.79 2.56
N TRP A 378 -12.16 -12.68 1.84
CA TRP A 378 -13.43 -11.97 1.58
C TRP A 378 -14.22 -11.69 2.85
N ARG A 379 -13.54 -11.25 3.88
CA ARG A 379 -14.14 -11.05 5.19
C ARG A 379 -13.56 -9.87 5.95
N VAL A 380 -14.22 -9.56 7.05
CA VAL A 380 -13.74 -8.68 8.11
C VAL A 380 -13.51 -9.51 9.37
N GLN A 381 -12.43 -9.27 10.09
CA GLN A 381 -12.28 -9.75 11.46
C GLN A 381 -12.28 -8.57 12.44
N ARG A 382 -12.94 -8.75 13.58
CA ARG A 382 -12.81 -7.88 14.75
C ARG A 382 -11.93 -8.57 15.77
N LEU A 383 -10.84 -7.91 16.16
CA LEU A 383 -9.85 -8.45 17.09
C LEU A 383 -9.95 -7.71 18.43
N THR A 384 -9.90 -8.47 19.53
CA THR A 384 -9.75 -7.94 20.90
C THR A 384 -8.38 -8.36 21.42
N LEU A 385 -7.51 -7.39 21.66
CA LEU A 385 -6.13 -7.64 22.11
C LEU A 385 -6.09 -7.73 23.64
N HIS A 386 -5.24 -8.64 24.13
CA HIS A 386 -4.97 -8.85 25.54
C HIS A 386 -3.50 -8.48 25.80
N PRO A 387 -3.23 -7.28 26.33
CA PRO A 387 -1.89 -6.77 26.60
C PRO A 387 -1.13 -7.56 27.68
#